data_98f3e072e983f8add881343c8098b933
#
_entry.id   98f3e072e983f8add881343c8098b933
#
_cell.length_a   1.000
_cell.length_b   1.000
_cell.length_c   1.000
_cell.angle_alpha   90.00
_cell.angle_beta   90.00
_cell.angle_gamma   90.00
#
_symmetry.space_group_name_H-M   'P 1'
#
loop_
_entity.id
_entity.type
_entity.pdbx_description
1 polymer ?
#
loop_
_entity_poly.entity_id
_entity_poly.type
_entity_poly.pdbx_seq_one_letter_code
_entity_poly.pdbx_strand_id
1 'polypeptide(L)'
;MFDWEREAVSADPQYYKWTEWFFIQLFKHGLAYRKKATVDWCPKDNTTLAREQVKGDDRVCDRCGTPVIKKELEQWFFKATKYANELLRFDGVDWPDFIKVSQTNWIGRSEGASVIFKTAPYGDDKAGDPIEIFTTRPDTLWGATFMVFSPEHPLVDKITAPEHKEAVSEYKAQAAKQTDIQREAKDKEKTGVFT
;
A
#
# COMPACT_ATOMS: atom_id res chain seq x y z
N MET A 1 4.83 31.91 32.13
CA MET A 1 3.95 31.33 33.17
C MET A 1 2.90 30.49 32.43
N PHE A 2 2.70 29.26 32.84
CA PHE A 2 1.67 28.37 32.23
C PHE A 2 0.38 28.51 33.05
N ASP A 3 -0.77 28.44 32.35
CA ASP A 3 -2.09 28.41 32.98
C ASP A 3 -2.48 26.95 33.23
N TRP A 4 -2.20 26.46 34.42
CA TRP A 4 -2.47 25.06 34.82
C TRP A 4 -3.95 24.74 35.00
N GLU A 5 -4.84 25.76 35.01
CA GLU A 5 -6.29 25.55 35.04
C GLU A 5 -6.86 25.17 33.67
N ARG A 6 -6.05 25.38 32.60
CA ARG A 6 -6.40 25.04 31.23
C ARG A 6 -5.58 23.85 30.69
N GLU A 7 -5.31 22.91 31.53
CA GLU A 7 -4.64 21.68 31.13
C GLU A 7 -5.58 20.81 30.26
N ALA A 8 -5.06 20.31 29.15
CA ALA A 8 -5.75 19.36 28.29
C ALA A 8 -4.92 18.06 28.20
N VAL A 9 -5.46 16.99 28.76
CA VAL A 9 -4.83 15.66 28.74
C VAL A 9 -5.56 14.80 27.74
N SER A 10 -4.90 14.45 26.63
CA SER A 10 -5.50 13.67 25.54
C SER A 10 -5.94 12.26 25.94
N ALA A 11 -5.36 11.71 27.02
CA ALA A 11 -5.73 10.42 27.60
C ALA A 11 -6.88 10.49 28.61
N ASP A 12 -7.37 11.70 28.93
CA ASP A 12 -8.52 11.86 29.80
C ASP A 12 -9.82 11.43 29.08
N PRO A 13 -10.69 10.60 29.72
CA PRO A 13 -11.99 10.23 29.18
C PRO A 13 -12.85 11.40 28.75
N GLN A 14 -12.79 12.52 29.47
CA GLN A 14 -13.53 13.74 29.10
C GLN A 14 -13.01 14.39 27.83
N TYR A 15 -11.73 14.13 27.48
CA TYR A 15 -11.12 14.62 26.25
C TYR A 15 -11.32 13.63 25.09
N TYR A 16 -10.91 12.36 25.23
CA TYR A 16 -10.94 11.42 24.11
C TYR A 16 -12.36 10.99 23.69
N LYS A 17 -13.38 11.21 24.53
CA LYS A 17 -14.78 10.99 24.11
C LYS A 17 -15.14 11.71 22.80
N TRP A 18 -14.49 12.83 22.51
CA TRP A 18 -14.74 13.59 21.28
C TRP A 18 -14.06 12.92 20.08
N THR A 19 -12.92 12.29 20.26
CA THR A 19 -12.29 11.45 19.24
C THR A 19 -13.16 10.24 18.92
N GLU A 20 -13.70 9.59 19.94
CA GLU A 20 -14.64 8.46 19.76
C GLU A 20 -15.93 8.89 19.08
N TRP A 21 -16.49 10.03 19.49
CA TRP A 21 -17.66 10.61 18.84
C TRP A 21 -17.41 10.89 17.36
N PHE A 22 -16.27 11.46 17.03
CA PHE A 22 -15.89 11.76 15.65
C PHE A 22 -15.75 10.47 14.81
N PHE A 23 -15.11 9.45 15.37
CA PHE A 23 -15.03 8.13 14.73
C PHE A 23 -16.43 7.56 14.46
N ILE A 24 -17.33 7.64 15.43
CA ILE A 24 -18.73 7.19 15.28
C ILE A 24 -19.43 7.95 14.16
N GLN A 25 -19.21 9.28 14.02
CA GLN A 25 -19.76 10.04 12.90
C GLN A 25 -19.22 9.54 11.56
N LEU A 26 -17.91 9.32 11.44
CA LEU A 26 -17.30 8.76 10.23
C LEU A 26 -17.90 7.39 9.88
N PHE A 27 -18.10 6.54 10.88
CA PHE A 27 -18.74 5.24 10.70
C PHE A 27 -20.19 5.35 10.23
N LYS A 28 -21.02 6.18 10.89
CA LYS A 28 -22.42 6.42 10.53
C LYS A 28 -22.58 6.95 9.10
N HIS A 29 -21.63 7.76 8.62
CA HIS A 29 -21.61 8.29 7.26
C HIS A 29 -20.95 7.34 6.25
N GLY A 30 -20.60 6.11 6.65
CA GLY A 30 -20.00 5.10 5.78
C GLY A 30 -18.58 5.43 5.31
N LEU A 31 -17.89 6.31 6.04
CA LEU A 31 -16.50 6.71 5.77
C LEU A 31 -15.48 5.84 6.51
N ALA A 32 -15.88 5.19 7.61
CA ALA A 32 -15.08 4.19 8.30
C ALA A 32 -15.64 2.79 8.02
N TYR A 33 -14.75 1.82 7.76
CA TYR A 33 -15.12 0.43 7.47
C TYR A 33 -14.04 -0.53 7.95
N ARG A 34 -14.37 -1.81 8.06
CA ARG A 34 -13.43 -2.86 8.44
C ARG A 34 -13.09 -3.72 7.22
N LYS A 35 -11.83 -4.07 7.09
CA LYS A 35 -11.36 -5.13 6.18
C LYS A 35 -10.13 -5.82 6.74
N LYS A 36 -9.85 -7.02 6.25
CA LYS A 36 -8.58 -7.70 6.51
C LYS A 36 -7.44 -6.96 5.81
N ALA A 37 -6.36 -6.77 6.53
CA ALA A 37 -5.11 -6.21 6.01
C ALA A 37 -3.93 -6.88 6.68
N THR A 38 -2.84 -6.98 5.92
CA THR A 38 -1.57 -7.49 6.43
C THR A 38 -0.90 -6.43 7.30
N VAL A 39 -0.55 -6.82 8.53
CA VAL A 39 0.15 -5.97 9.49
C VAL A 39 1.45 -6.61 9.92
N ASP A 40 2.38 -5.79 10.40
CA ASP A 40 3.56 -6.27 11.10
C ASP A 40 3.16 -6.74 12.51
N TRP A 41 3.55 -7.95 12.86
CA TRP A 41 3.16 -8.62 14.09
C TRP A 41 4.38 -9.12 14.86
N CYS A 42 4.48 -8.77 16.15
CA CYS A 42 5.46 -9.35 17.05
C CYS A 42 4.86 -10.59 17.71
N PRO A 43 5.35 -11.81 17.45
CA PRO A 43 4.80 -13.02 18.05
C PRO A 43 5.09 -13.12 19.55
N LYS A 44 6.17 -12.54 20.04
CA LYS A 44 6.55 -12.54 21.46
C LYS A 44 5.69 -11.56 22.28
N ASP A 45 5.56 -10.32 21.81
CA ASP A 45 4.77 -9.29 22.50
C ASP A 45 3.28 -9.41 22.18
N ASN A 46 2.91 -10.29 21.24
CA ASN A 46 1.55 -10.59 20.81
C ASN A 46 0.77 -9.31 20.40
N THR A 47 1.42 -8.44 19.65
CA THR A 47 0.87 -7.14 19.26
C THR A 47 1.21 -6.77 17.81
N THR A 48 0.40 -5.88 17.24
CA THR A 48 0.72 -5.21 15.98
C THR A 48 1.80 -4.18 16.19
N LEU A 49 2.64 -3.99 15.19
CA LEU A 49 3.71 -3.01 15.20
C LEU A 49 3.46 -1.95 14.13
N ALA A 50 3.69 -0.70 14.49
CA ALA A 50 3.82 0.38 13.53
C ALA A 50 5.15 0.22 12.76
N ARG A 51 5.24 0.89 11.61
CA ARG A 51 6.41 0.78 10.72
C ARG A 51 7.72 1.17 11.44
N GLU A 52 7.67 2.19 12.27
CA GLU A 52 8.80 2.73 13.02
C GLU A 52 9.29 1.79 14.12
N GLN A 53 8.44 0.83 14.50
CA GLN A 53 8.74 -0.19 15.53
C GLN A 53 9.40 -1.45 14.96
N VAL A 54 9.55 -1.52 13.63
CA VAL A 54 10.26 -2.62 12.95
C VAL A 54 11.63 -2.11 12.54
N LYS A 55 12.70 -2.63 13.15
CA LYS A 55 14.07 -2.15 12.99
C LYS A 55 14.96 -3.11 12.24
N GLY A 56 15.92 -2.50 11.52
CA GLY A 56 16.97 -3.21 10.81
C GLY A 56 16.49 -4.00 9.59
N ASP A 57 17.45 -4.50 8.83
CA ASP A 57 17.18 -5.33 7.64
C ASP A 57 16.60 -6.69 8.01
N ASP A 58 16.89 -7.18 9.22
CA ASP A 58 16.33 -8.42 9.78
C ASP A 58 14.89 -8.27 10.27
N ARG A 59 14.33 -7.04 10.21
CA ARG A 59 12.95 -6.72 10.59
C ARG A 59 12.60 -7.21 11.99
N VAL A 60 13.25 -6.70 13.00
CA VAL A 60 13.02 -7.08 14.40
C VAL A 60 12.18 -6.04 15.15
N CYS A 61 11.41 -6.53 16.14
CA CYS A 61 10.64 -5.67 17.04
C CYS A 61 11.57 -4.77 17.87
N ASP A 62 11.28 -3.46 17.92
CA ASP A 62 12.06 -2.46 18.66
C ASP A 62 12.09 -2.69 20.17
N ARG A 63 11.11 -3.42 20.73
CA ARG A 63 10.98 -3.69 22.16
C ARG A 63 11.71 -4.96 22.60
N CYS A 64 11.56 -6.04 21.83
CA CYS A 64 12.02 -7.35 22.29
C CYS A 64 13.02 -8.05 21.37
N GLY A 65 13.38 -7.42 20.23
CA GLY A 65 14.34 -7.96 19.26
C GLY A 65 13.87 -9.20 18.50
N THR A 66 12.62 -9.64 18.70
CA THR A 66 12.07 -10.82 18.01
C THR A 66 11.79 -10.50 16.54
N PRO A 67 12.11 -11.40 15.59
CA PRO A 67 11.74 -11.23 14.18
C PRO A 67 10.25 -11.02 14.00
N VAL A 68 9.91 -10.00 13.23
CA VAL A 68 8.52 -9.59 12.94
C VAL A 68 7.98 -10.41 11.78
N ILE A 69 6.75 -10.88 11.94
CA ILE A 69 6.03 -11.62 10.89
C ILE A 69 4.89 -10.81 10.31
N LYS A 70 4.48 -11.12 9.09
CA LYS A 70 3.26 -10.57 8.49
C LYS A 70 2.06 -11.42 8.93
N LYS A 71 1.00 -10.75 9.40
CA LYS A 71 -0.24 -11.39 9.84
C LYS A 71 -1.44 -10.64 9.29
N GLU A 72 -2.42 -11.38 8.77
CA GLU A 72 -3.69 -10.79 8.36
C GLU A 72 -4.60 -10.60 9.57
N LEU A 73 -5.02 -9.37 9.80
CA LEU A 73 -5.97 -8.99 10.85
C LEU A 73 -7.04 -8.06 10.29
N GLU A 74 -8.23 -8.10 10.90
CA GLU A 74 -9.23 -7.09 10.63
C GLU A 74 -8.81 -5.74 11.20
N GLN A 75 -8.79 -4.72 10.33
CA GLN A 75 -8.39 -3.36 10.66
C GLN A 75 -9.46 -2.36 10.24
N TRP A 76 -9.49 -1.22 10.91
CA TRP A 76 -10.30 -0.08 10.52
C TRP A 76 -9.62 0.72 9.42
N PHE A 77 -10.41 1.15 8.45
CA PHE A 77 -9.98 1.99 7.34
C PHE A 77 -10.91 3.17 7.16
N PHE A 78 -10.36 4.29 6.72
CA PHE A 78 -11.14 5.44 6.29
C PHE A 78 -11.13 5.55 4.76
N LYS A 79 -12.28 5.91 4.18
CA LYS A 79 -12.41 6.15 2.73
C LYS A 79 -11.90 7.54 2.35
N ALA A 80 -10.65 7.86 2.69
CA ALA A 80 -10.05 9.17 2.44
C ALA A 80 -10.08 9.54 0.95
N THR A 81 -9.85 8.57 0.05
CA THR A 81 -9.86 8.77 -1.41
C THR A 81 -11.23 9.13 -1.99
N LYS A 82 -12.32 8.96 -1.23
CA LYS A 82 -13.66 9.34 -1.67
C LYS A 82 -13.76 10.82 -2.05
N TYR A 83 -12.99 11.66 -1.38
CA TYR A 83 -12.98 13.11 -1.56
C TYR A 83 -11.83 13.62 -2.44
N ALA A 84 -11.05 12.74 -3.06
CA ALA A 84 -9.87 13.12 -3.82
C ALA A 84 -10.19 14.15 -4.93
N ASN A 85 -11.28 13.96 -5.68
CA ASN A 85 -11.68 14.89 -6.73
C ASN A 85 -12.19 16.24 -6.17
N GLU A 86 -12.84 16.23 -5.01
CA GLU A 86 -13.31 17.45 -4.35
C GLU A 86 -12.14 18.26 -3.81
N LEU A 87 -11.12 17.59 -3.29
CA LEU A 87 -9.90 18.22 -2.77
C LEU A 87 -9.03 18.87 -3.85
N LEU A 88 -9.32 18.65 -5.14
CA LEU A 88 -8.69 19.37 -6.27
C LEU A 88 -9.43 20.65 -6.65
N ARG A 89 -10.55 20.95 -6.01
CA ARG A 89 -11.30 22.18 -6.25
C ARG A 89 -10.94 23.21 -5.18
N PHE A 90 -10.54 24.38 -5.62
CA PHE A 90 -10.15 25.47 -4.73
C PHE A 90 -11.12 26.67 -4.80
N ASP A 91 -12.33 26.45 -5.32
CA ASP A 91 -13.35 27.47 -5.46
C ASP A 91 -13.76 28.00 -4.06
N GLY A 92 -13.64 29.31 -3.87
CA GLY A 92 -13.96 29.96 -2.58
C GLY A 92 -12.91 29.77 -1.49
N VAL A 93 -11.75 29.17 -1.80
CA VAL A 93 -10.62 29.00 -0.86
C VAL A 93 -9.49 29.94 -1.24
N ASP A 94 -9.23 30.93 -0.39
CA ASP A 94 -8.13 31.88 -0.57
C ASP A 94 -6.82 31.30 -0.03
N TRP A 95 -6.31 30.28 -0.73
CA TRP A 95 -5.03 29.66 -0.43
C TRP A 95 -3.91 30.16 -1.34
N PRO A 96 -2.69 30.32 -0.83
CA PRO A 96 -1.52 30.58 -1.64
C PRO A 96 -1.32 29.47 -2.70
N ASP A 97 -0.84 29.86 -3.89
CA ASP A 97 -0.72 28.93 -5.02
C ASP A 97 0.19 27.74 -4.74
N PHE A 98 1.25 27.93 -3.94
CA PHE A 98 2.14 26.82 -3.59
C PHE A 98 1.43 25.72 -2.79
N ILE A 99 0.42 26.06 -1.97
CA ILE A 99 -0.40 25.08 -1.23
C ILE A 99 -1.31 24.32 -2.19
N LYS A 100 -1.96 25.04 -3.12
CA LYS A 100 -2.80 24.41 -4.15
C LYS A 100 -1.99 23.43 -5.00
N VAL A 101 -0.79 23.82 -5.44
CA VAL A 101 0.12 22.96 -6.19
C VAL A 101 0.55 21.75 -5.36
N SER A 102 0.92 21.95 -4.10
CA SER A 102 1.33 20.86 -3.22
C SER A 102 0.20 19.85 -3.01
N GLN A 103 -1.02 20.30 -2.78
CA GLN A 103 -2.19 19.42 -2.64
C GLN A 103 -2.52 18.69 -3.94
N THR A 104 -2.47 19.37 -5.08
CA THR A 104 -2.69 18.75 -6.38
C THR A 104 -1.67 17.64 -6.64
N ASN A 105 -0.40 17.90 -6.37
CA ASN A 105 0.67 16.92 -6.53
C ASN A 105 0.54 15.75 -5.54
N TRP A 106 0.08 16.02 -4.31
CA TRP A 106 -0.14 14.98 -3.30
C TRP A 106 -1.27 14.02 -3.70
N ILE A 107 -2.36 14.55 -4.24
CA ILE A 107 -3.49 13.72 -4.72
C ILE A 107 -3.08 12.96 -5.97
N GLY A 108 -2.29 13.58 -6.87
CA GLY A 108 -1.67 12.92 -8.01
C GLY A 108 -2.69 12.31 -8.96
N ARG A 109 -3.77 13.03 -9.32
CA ARG A 109 -4.75 12.56 -10.30
C ARG A 109 -4.04 12.18 -11.60
N SER A 110 -4.29 10.97 -12.05
CA SER A 110 -3.72 10.41 -13.28
C SER A 110 -4.84 9.97 -14.21
N GLU A 111 -4.73 10.31 -15.48
CA GLU A 111 -5.66 9.91 -16.53
C GLU A 111 -4.92 9.01 -17.52
N GLY A 112 -5.57 7.96 -17.95
CA GLY A 112 -4.97 6.97 -18.85
C GLY A 112 -5.99 5.94 -19.32
N ALA A 113 -5.49 4.84 -19.84
CA ALA A 113 -6.32 3.74 -20.35
C ALA A 113 -6.01 2.44 -19.60
N SER A 114 -7.06 1.67 -19.28
CA SER A 114 -6.94 0.27 -18.92
C SER A 114 -6.89 -0.58 -20.19
N VAL A 115 -5.91 -1.45 -20.28
CA VAL A 115 -5.71 -2.35 -21.42
C VAL A 115 -5.60 -3.78 -20.92
N ILE A 116 -6.29 -4.69 -21.57
CA ILE A 116 -6.28 -6.11 -21.22
C ILE A 116 -5.38 -6.85 -22.20
N PHE A 117 -4.28 -7.38 -21.69
CA PHE A 117 -3.47 -8.38 -22.37
C PHE A 117 -3.99 -9.78 -22.02
N LYS A 118 -3.60 -10.75 -22.81
CA LYS A 118 -3.83 -12.17 -22.49
C LYS A 118 -2.51 -12.92 -22.56
N THR A 119 -2.32 -13.83 -21.63
CA THR A 119 -1.21 -14.80 -21.77
C THR A 119 -1.40 -15.65 -23.00
N ALA A 120 -0.32 -16.16 -23.58
CA ALA A 120 -0.41 -17.25 -24.54
C ALA A 120 -1.04 -18.47 -23.83
N PRO A 121 -1.77 -19.32 -24.55
CA PRO A 121 -2.26 -20.58 -24.00
C PRO A 121 -1.10 -21.42 -23.42
N TYR A 122 -1.24 -21.92 -22.20
CA TYR A 122 -0.26 -22.77 -21.54
C TYR A 122 -0.95 -23.84 -20.68
N GLY A 123 -0.32 -25.00 -20.54
CA GLY A 123 -0.94 -26.13 -19.85
C GLY A 123 -2.30 -26.51 -20.45
N ASP A 124 -3.29 -26.71 -19.60
CA ASP A 124 -4.67 -27.05 -19.97
C ASP A 124 -5.54 -25.81 -20.30
N ASP A 125 -5.03 -24.60 -20.08
CA ASP A 125 -5.76 -23.35 -20.34
C ASP A 125 -5.56 -22.87 -21.79
N LYS A 126 -6.59 -23.14 -22.61
CA LYS A 126 -6.59 -22.76 -24.04
C LYS A 126 -6.97 -21.28 -24.27
N ALA A 127 -7.53 -20.61 -23.28
CA ALA A 127 -8.03 -19.24 -23.44
C ALA A 127 -7.00 -18.17 -23.09
N GLY A 128 -6.02 -18.52 -22.26
CA GLY A 128 -5.07 -17.59 -21.65
C GLY A 128 -5.70 -16.71 -20.57
N ASP A 129 -4.90 -16.35 -19.56
CA ASP A 129 -5.34 -15.49 -18.46
C ASP A 129 -5.36 -14.01 -18.88
N PRO A 130 -6.40 -13.24 -18.52
CA PRO A 130 -6.42 -11.80 -18.75
C PRO A 130 -5.49 -11.10 -17.77
N ILE A 131 -4.75 -10.12 -18.27
CA ILE A 131 -3.86 -9.25 -17.52
C ILE A 131 -4.27 -7.82 -17.79
N GLU A 132 -4.91 -7.19 -16.81
CA GLU A 132 -5.29 -5.78 -16.89
C GLU A 132 -4.11 -4.91 -16.44
N ILE A 133 -3.74 -3.95 -17.29
CA ILE A 133 -2.76 -2.93 -16.98
C ILE A 133 -3.39 -1.54 -17.12
N PHE A 134 -2.91 -0.59 -16.34
CA PHE A 134 -3.21 0.83 -16.53
C PHE A 134 -1.98 1.55 -17.06
N THR A 135 -2.18 2.42 -18.06
CA THR A 135 -1.09 3.26 -18.61
C THR A 135 -1.57 4.68 -18.90
N THR A 136 -0.73 5.65 -18.58
CA THR A 136 -0.93 7.05 -19.02
C THR A 136 -0.44 7.31 -20.44
N ARG A 137 0.25 6.35 -21.04
CA ARG A 137 0.85 6.44 -22.38
C ARG A 137 0.42 5.24 -23.25
N PRO A 138 -0.88 5.14 -23.60
CA PRO A 138 -1.37 4.04 -24.45
C PRO A 138 -0.71 4.02 -25.85
N ASP A 139 -0.21 5.15 -26.30
CA ASP A 139 0.52 5.32 -27.55
C ASP A 139 1.84 4.53 -27.61
N THR A 140 2.43 4.20 -26.46
CA THR A 140 3.70 3.46 -26.38
C THR A 140 3.55 1.94 -26.34
N LEU A 141 2.34 1.42 -26.22
CA LEU A 141 2.08 -0.02 -26.07
C LEU A 141 2.59 -0.86 -27.25
N TRP A 142 2.63 -0.30 -28.44
CA TRP A 142 3.15 -0.98 -29.65
C TRP A 142 4.65 -1.28 -29.60
N GLY A 143 5.38 -0.61 -28.69
CA GLY A 143 6.78 -0.88 -28.42
C GLY A 143 7.05 -1.87 -27.28
N ALA A 144 6.00 -2.39 -26.65
CA ALA A 144 6.16 -3.34 -25.54
C ALA A 144 6.66 -4.71 -26.05
N THR A 145 7.82 -5.15 -25.55
CA THR A 145 8.46 -6.42 -25.91
C THR A 145 8.47 -7.42 -24.77
N PHE A 146 8.18 -7.00 -23.55
CA PHE A 146 8.09 -7.87 -22.37
C PHE A 146 7.11 -7.26 -21.35
N MET A 147 6.70 -8.08 -20.39
CA MET A 147 5.85 -7.68 -19.28
C MET A 147 6.51 -8.09 -17.96
N VAL A 148 6.42 -7.23 -16.96
CA VAL A 148 6.96 -7.48 -15.61
C VAL A 148 5.83 -7.63 -14.61
N PHE A 149 5.86 -8.68 -13.82
CA PHE A 149 4.94 -8.90 -12.71
C PHE A 149 5.62 -8.61 -11.37
N SER A 150 4.84 -8.17 -10.40
CA SER A 150 5.32 -8.19 -9.01
C SER A 150 5.48 -9.64 -8.55
N PRO A 151 6.43 -9.95 -7.67
CA PRO A 151 6.63 -11.32 -7.17
C PRO A 151 5.40 -11.93 -6.50
N GLU A 152 4.52 -11.09 -5.96
CA GLU A 152 3.30 -11.49 -5.27
C GLU A 152 2.09 -11.69 -6.19
N HIS A 153 2.23 -11.38 -7.49
CA HIS A 153 1.12 -11.48 -8.42
C HIS A 153 0.64 -12.94 -8.56
N PRO A 154 -0.67 -13.23 -8.49
CA PRO A 154 -1.20 -14.60 -8.50
C PRO A 154 -0.82 -15.41 -9.74
N LEU A 155 -0.64 -14.76 -10.89
CA LEU A 155 -0.26 -15.42 -12.12
C LEU A 155 1.19 -15.91 -12.13
N VAL A 156 2.09 -15.36 -11.31
CA VAL A 156 3.51 -15.72 -11.33
C VAL A 156 3.71 -17.23 -11.16
N ASP A 157 3.08 -17.81 -10.13
CA ASP A 157 3.20 -19.26 -9.88
C ASP A 157 2.59 -20.12 -10.99
N LYS A 158 1.59 -19.59 -11.68
CA LYS A 158 0.85 -20.28 -12.73
C LYS A 158 1.61 -20.30 -14.07
N ILE A 159 2.25 -19.17 -14.42
CA ILE A 159 2.95 -19.01 -15.70
C ILE A 159 4.43 -19.40 -15.64
N THR A 160 4.99 -19.62 -14.43
CA THR A 160 6.41 -19.96 -14.26
C THR A 160 6.71 -21.33 -14.85
N ALA A 161 7.63 -21.37 -15.81
CA ALA A 161 8.12 -22.59 -16.40
C ALA A 161 8.84 -23.48 -15.37
N PRO A 162 8.81 -24.80 -15.52
CA PRO A 162 9.40 -25.73 -14.54
C PRO A 162 10.87 -25.44 -14.21
N GLU A 163 11.66 -25.04 -15.21
CA GLU A 163 13.08 -24.69 -15.08
C GLU A 163 13.34 -23.41 -14.27
N HIS A 164 12.36 -22.52 -14.16
CA HIS A 164 12.50 -21.24 -13.44
C HIS A 164 11.89 -21.24 -12.05
N LYS A 165 11.22 -22.32 -11.64
CA LYS A 165 10.49 -22.39 -10.35
C LYS A 165 11.37 -22.12 -9.14
N GLU A 166 12.58 -22.65 -9.12
CA GLU A 166 13.52 -22.45 -8.01
C GLU A 166 13.95 -20.99 -7.91
N ALA A 167 14.40 -20.41 -9.02
CA ALA A 167 14.82 -19.00 -9.09
C ALA A 167 13.70 -18.04 -8.71
N VAL A 168 12.47 -18.28 -9.19
CA VAL A 168 11.29 -17.48 -8.84
C VAL A 168 10.95 -17.60 -7.37
N SER A 169 11.01 -18.80 -6.78
CA SER A 169 10.74 -19.03 -5.35
C SER A 169 11.76 -18.29 -4.47
N GLU A 170 13.04 -18.37 -4.81
CA GLU A 170 14.11 -17.66 -4.11
C GLU A 170 13.93 -16.13 -4.23
N TYR A 171 13.62 -15.63 -5.41
CA TYR A 171 13.37 -14.21 -5.62
C TYR A 171 12.14 -13.70 -4.84
N LYS A 172 11.05 -14.47 -4.78
CA LYS A 172 9.88 -14.17 -3.95
C LYS A 172 10.25 -14.07 -2.47
N ALA A 173 11.08 -15.00 -1.97
CA ALA A 173 11.54 -14.98 -0.58
C ALA A 173 12.45 -13.77 -0.28
N GLN A 174 13.30 -13.37 -1.20
CA GLN A 174 14.11 -12.15 -1.09
C GLN A 174 13.24 -10.89 -1.12
N ALA A 175 12.30 -10.81 -2.07
CA ALA A 175 11.40 -9.67 -2.19
C ALA A 175 10.51 -9.50 -0.95
N ALA A 176 10.05 -10.60 -0.34
CA ALA A 176 9.23 -10.55 0.88
C ALA A 176 9.96 -9.94 2.09
N LYS A 177 11.29 -9.98 2.11
CA LYS A 177 12.11 -9.36 3.18
C LYS A 177 12.23 -7.83 3.02
N GLN A 178 11.99 -7.29 1.83
CA GLN A 178 12.14 -5.87 1.56
C GLN A 178 10.93 -5.07 2.05
N THR A 179 11.20 -3.90 2.58
CA THR A 179 10.15 -2.93 2.91
C THR A 179 9.66 -2.21 1.66
N ASP A 180 8.44 -1.62 1.72
CA ASP A 180 7.90 -0.84 0.61
C ASP A 180 8.81 0.34 0.24
N ILE A 181 9.43 1.01 1.24
CA ILE A 181 10.40 2.09 1.00
C ILE A 181 11.61 1.58 0.22
N GLN A 182 12.15 0.43 0.61
CA GLN A 182 13.29 -0.17 -0.11
C GLN A 182 12.93 -0.58 -1.54
N ARG A 183 11.67 -1.01 -1.75
CA ARG A 183 11.18 -1.35 -3.10
C ARG A 183 10.98 -0.13 -3.98
N GLU A 184 10.53 1.00 -3.42
CA GLU A 184 10.26 2.25 -4.13
C GLU A 184 11.48 3.16 -4.29
N ALA A 185 12.60 2.87 -3.63
CA ALA A 185 13.81 3.67 -3.68
C ALA A 185 14.30 3.85 -5.14
N LYS A 186 14.46 5.11 -5.55
CA LYS A 186 14.84 5.46 -6.94
C LYS A 186 16.25 4.99 -7.32
N ASP A 187 17.14 4.96 -6.34
CA ASP A 187 18.57 4.62 -6.52
C ASP A 187 18.83 3.12 -6.43
N LYS A 188 17.79 2.30 -6.31
CA LYS A 188 17.93 0.86 -6.22
C LYS A 188 18.16 0.23 -7.58
N GLU A 189 19.12 -0.70 -7.66
CA GLU A 189 19.29 -1.56 -8.82
C GLU A 189 18.01 -2.35 -9.11
N LYS A 190 17.58 -2.33 -10.37
CA LYS A 190 16.40 -3.08 -10.81
C LYS A 190 16.80 -4.53 -11.03
N THR A 191 16.21 -5.43 -10.28
CA THR A 191 16.44 -6.88 -10.36
C THR A 191 15.18 -7.60 -10.80
N GLY A 192 15.33 -8.80 -11.34
CA GLY A 192 14.22 -9.65 -11.77
C GLY A 192 14.71 -11.03 -12.16
N VAL A 193 13.78 -11.97 -12.28
CA VAL A 193 14.01 -13.32 -12.77
C VAL A 193 12.98 -13.66 -13.85
N PHE A 194 13.33 -14.54 -14.76
CA PHE A 194 12.40 -15.05 -15.77
C PHE A 194 11.39 -16.02 -15.13
N THR A 195 10.17 -16.02 -15.68
CA THR A 195 9.08 -16.92 -15.27
C THR A 195 8.88 -18.06 -16.25
#